data_db3e52f184a42b320a12b7cf8ed9c9f4
#
_entry.id   db3e52f184a42b320a12b7cf8ed9c9f4
#
_cell.length_a   1.000
_cell.length_b   1.000
_cell.length_c   1.000
_cell.angle_alpha   90.00
_cell.angle_beta   90.00
_cell.angle_gamma   90.00
#
_symmetry.space_group_name_H-M   'P 1'
#
loop_
_entity.id
_entity.type
_entity.pdbx_description
1 polymer ?
#
loop_
_entity_poly.entity_id
_entity_poly.type
_entity_poly.pdbx_seq_one_letter_code
_entity_poly.pdbx_strand_id
1 'polypeptide(L)'
;YWMPVDQYIGGVEHAILHLLYSRFFVRAICKDNNEIKIHEPFKGLFTQGMVCHETYKNENNEWLSPDEVFSDNGKDFYEKKDKNKKVKVGPSESMSKSKKNTINPQDIIKKFGADSVRFFILADSPPERDIQWSDEGMRSSFKFVQKFWILSNKISELAKKNSLEENEEINLFTNQAINKIDNALEKFRYNVIIATYHEIYTFFKKIVEN
;
A
#
# COMPACT_ATOMS: atom_id res chain seq x y z
N TYR A 1 -25.20 -16.27 -7.95
CA TYR A 1 -24.22 -15.40 -8.66
C TYR A 1 -23.28 -14.69 -7.68
N TRP A 2 -23.80 -14.12 -6.58
CA TRP A 2 -23.00 -13.32 -5.64
C TRP A 2 -22.27 -14.14 -4.55
N MET A 3 -22.63 -15.38 -4.36
CA MET A 3 -22.08 -16.24 -3.30
C MET A 3 -21.65 -17.61 -3.86
N PRO A 4 -20.57 -18.18 -3.32
CA PRO A 4 -19.62 -17.60 -2.35
C PRO A 4 -18.80 -16.45 -2.96
N VAL A 5 -18.38 -15.49 -2.14
CA VAL A 5 -17.53 -14.36 -2.56
C VAL A 5 -16.16 -14.88 -2.95
N ASP A 6 -15.59 -14.38 -4.04
CA ASP A 6 -14.35 -14.93 -4.59
C ASP A 6 -13.14 -14.72 -3.68
N GLN A 7 -13.03 -13.54 -3.04
CA GLN A 7 -11.88 -13.20 -2.21
C GLN A 7 -12.29 -12.39 -0.99
N TYR A 8 -11.81 -12.78 0.18
CA TYR A 8 -11.89 -12.02 1.43
C TYR A 8 -10.52 -11.47 1.77
N ILE A 9 -10.40 -10.15 1.90
CA ILE A 9 -9.14 -9.48 2.24
C ILE A 9 -9.34 -8.69 3.53
N GLY A 10 -8.48 -8.92 4.53
CA GLY A 10 -8.55 -8.21 5.81
C GLY A 10 -7.42 -8.58 6.74
N GLY A 11 -7.33 -7.88 7.87
CA GLY A 11 -6.37 -8.21 8.91
C GLY A 11 -6.70 -9.53 9.61
N VAL A 12 -5.71 -10.12 10.28
CA VAL A 12 -5.84 -11.42 10.97
C VAL A 12 -6.92 -11.39 12.07
N GLU A 13 -7.21 -10.24 12.66
CA GLU A 13 -8.24 -10.04 13.67
C GLU A 13 -9.65 -10.43 13.20
N HIS A 14 -9.91 -10.34 11.90
CA HIS A 14 -11.19 -10.72 11.31
C HIS A 14 -11.44 -12.23 11.31
N ALA A 15 -10.42 -13.05 11.56
CA ALA A 15 -10.59 -14.49 11.72
C ALA A 15 -11.56 -14.84 12.87
N ILE A 16 -11.54 -14.08 13.96
CA ILE A 16 -12.41 -14.22 15.13
C ILE A 16 -13.53 -13.16 15.19
N LEU A 17 -13.57 -12.23 14.22
CA LEU A 17 -14.60 -11.20 14.13
C LEU A 17 -15.48 -11.45 12.91
N HIS A 18 -15.33 -10.69 11.84
CA HIS A 18 -16.22 -10.71 10.69
C HIS A 18 -16.25 -12.09 9.99
N LEU A 19 -15.12 -12.76 9.82
CA LEU A 19 -15.07 -14.07 9.19
C LEU A 19 -15.88 -15.10 9.99
N LEU A 20 -15.79 -15.10 11.32
CA LEU A 20 -16.56 -15.98 12.18
C LEU A 20 -18.08 -15.72 12.06
N TYR A 21 -18.47 -14.43 12.10
CA TYR A 21 -19.90 -14.07 12.00
C TYR A 21 -20.47 -14.41 10.63
N SER A 22 -19.78 -14.11 9.55
CA SER A 22 -20.25 -14.42 8.20
C SER A 22 -20.41 -15.92 7.98
N ARG A 23 -19.51 -16.76 8.49
CA ARG A 23 -19.61 -18.22 8.44
C ARG A 23 -20.82 -18.72 9.26
N PHE A 24 -21.02 -18.16 10.46
CA PHE A 24 -22.18 -18.50 11.29
C PHE A 24 -23.49 -18.17 10.58
N PHE A 25 -23.63 -16.97 10.03
CA PHE A 25 -24.84 -16.55 9.32
C PHE A 25 -25.14 -17.42 8.09
N VAL A 26 -24.13 -17.70 7.27
CA VAL A 26 -24.30 -18.56 6.10
C VAL A 26 -24.77 -19.94 6.52
N ARG A 27 -24.17 -20.56 7.55
CA ARG A 27 -24.58 -21.88 8.05
C ARG A 27 -25.98 -21.87 8.64
N ALA A 28 -26.35 -20.82 9.37
CA ALA A 28 -27.67 -20.68 9.94
C ALA A 28 -28.74 -20.56 8.86
N ILE A 29 -28.55 -19.72 7.85
CA ILE A 29 -29.48 -19.53 6.73
C ILE A 29 -29.60 -20.80 5.87
N CYS A 30 -28.49 -21.48 5.63
CA CYS A 30 -28.47 -22.67 4.77
C CYS A 30 -28.99 -23.95 5.48
N LYS A 31 -29.08 -23.94 6.81
CA LYS A 31 -29.49 -25.12 7.59
C LYS A 31 -30.85 -25.66 7.21
N ASP A 32 -31.81 -24.73 7.04
CA ASP A 32 -33.21 -25.05 6.80
C ASP A 32 -33.66 -24.71 5.36
N ASN A 33 -32.72 -24.29 4.50
CA ASN A 33 -32.97 -23.89 3.12
C ASN A 33 -32.25 -24.83 2.14
N ASN A 34 -32.99 -25.78 1.58
CA ASN A 34 -32.45 -26.75 0.62
C ASN A 34 -32.05 -26.16 -0.75
N GLU A 35 -32.49 -24.94 -1.04
CA GLU A 35 -32.17 -24.26 -2.31
C GLU A 35 -30.79 -23.62 -2.28
N ILE A 36 -30.29 -23.25 -1.09
CA ILE A 36 -28.99 -22.59 -0.92
C ILE A 36 -27.93 -23.61 -0.43
N LYS A 37 -27.07 -24.05 -1.34
CA LYS A 37 -26.01 -25.05 -1.05
C LYS A 37 -24.65 -24.40 -0.86
N ILE A 38 -24.59 -23.39 0.02
CA ILE A 38 -23.33 -22.67 0.32
C ILE A 38 -22.88 -23.07 1.73
N HIS A 39 -21.69 -23.61 1.85
CA HIS A 39 -21.10 -24.02 3.14
C HIS A 39 -20.14 -22.97 3.71
N GLU A 40 -19.44 -22.25 2.83
CA GLU A 40 -18.48 -21.21 3.19
C GLU A 40 -18.80 -19.91 2.42
N PRO A 41 -18.81 -18.74 3.08
CA PRO A 41 -19.16 -17.48 2.44
C PRO A 41 -18.09 -16.98 1.45
N PHE A 42 -16.84 -17.39 1.63
CA PHE A 42 -15.68 -16.95 0.84
C PHE A 42 -14.94 -18.14 0.24
N LYS A 43 -14.52 -18.02 -1.02
CA LYS A 43 -13.69 -19.04 -1.70
C LYS A 43 -12.23 -18.95 -1.28
N GLY A 44 -11.72 -17.72 -1.13
CA GLY A 44 -10.35 -17.45 -0.76
C GLY A 44 -10.25 -16.47 0.40
N LEU A 45 -9.22 -16.65 1.24
CA LEU A 45 -8.85 -15.75 2.31
C LEU A 45 -7.45 -15.21 2.06
N PHE A 46 -7.30 -13.89 2.09
CA PHE A 46 -6.02 -13.21 2.04
C PHE A 46 -5.87 -12.34 3.29
N THR A 47 -4.92 -12.71 4.14
CA THR A 47 -4.64 -11.97 5.39
C THR A 47 -3.56 -10.94 5.13
N GLN A 48 -3.92 -9.65 5.23
CA GLN A 48 -2.99 -8.54 5.06
C GLN A 48 -2.24 -8.22 6.35
N GLY A 49 -1.02 -7.68 6.21
CA GLY A 49 -0.25 -7.10 7.30
C GLY A 49 -0.80 -5.75 7.77
N MET A 50 -0.23 -5.25 8.85
CA MET A 50 -0.61 -3.99 9.48
C MET A 50 0.32 -2.86 9.06
N VAL A 51 -0.19 -1.62 9.08
CA VAL A 51 0.67 -0.45 8.97
C VAL A 51 1.17 -0.08 10.35
N CYS A 52 2.49 -0.08 10.52
CA CYS A 52 3.16 0.18 11.77
C CYS A 52 3.83 1.55 11.78
N HIS A 53 3.93 2.16 12.94
CA HIS A 53 4.64 3.40 13.17
C HIS A 53 5.34 3.37 14.52
N GLU A 54 6.45 4.10 14.64
CA GLU A 54 7.12 4.31 15.91
C GLU A 54 6.15 4.89 16.94
N THR A 55 6.41 4.58 18.18
CA THR A 55 5.64 5.11 19.33
C THR A 55 6.47 6.14 20.06
N TYR A 56 5.82 7.18 20.56
CA TYR A 56 6.48 8.30 21.22
C TYR A 56 5.91 8.52 22.62
N LYS A 57 6.79 8.76 23.59
CA LYS A 57 6.42 9.10 24.98
C LYS A 57 7.17 10.33 25.47
N ASN A 58 6.48 11.18 26.20
CA ASN A 58 7.11 12.28 26.93
C ASN A 58 7.80 11.77 28.23
N GLU A 59 8.42 12.68 28.97
CA GLU A 59 9.10 12.40 30.23
C GLU A 59 8.16 11.83 31.30
N ASN A 60 6.86 12.15 31.23
CA ASN A 60 5.82 11.64 32.13
C ASN A 60 5.27 10.26 31.70
N ASN A 61 5.86 9.61 30.68
CA ASN A 61 5.37 8.36 30.07
C ASN A 61 4.00 8.46 29.37
N GLU A 62 3.54 9.64 29.02
CA GLU A 62 2.32 9.84 28.25
C GLU A 62 2.60 9.68 26.76
N TRP A 63 1.67 9.06 26.03
CA TRP A 63 1.77 8.88 24.60
C TRP A 63 1.64 10.21 23.85
N LEU A 64 2.55 10.45 22.90
CA LEU A 64 2.53 11.57 21.98
C LEU A 64 2.20 11.08 20.55
N SER A 65 1.45 11.90 19.80
CA SER A 65 1.24 11.64 18.39
C SER A 65 2.46 12.08 17.55
N PRO A 66 2.66 11.53 16.34
CA PRO A 66 3.72 11.98 15.43
C PRO A 66 3.69 13.48 15.16
N ASP A 67 2.48 14.09 15.17
CA ASP A 67 2.31 15.53 14.97
C ASP A 67 2.80 16.38 16.14
N GLU A 68 2.93 15.80 17.33
CA GLU A 68 3.43 16.50 18.54
C GLU A 68 4.95 16.38 18.69
N VAL A 69 5.60 15.57 17.83
CA VAL A 69 7.03 15.25 17.92
C VAL A 69 7.81 15.90 16.77
N PHE A 70 9.03 16.25 17.03
CA PHE A 70 9.95 16.89 16.08
C PHE A 70 11.36 16.30 16.20
N SER A 71 12.04 16.14 15.09
CA SER A 71 13.45 15.75 15.03
C SER A 71 14.16 16.47 13.89
N ASP A 72 15.36 17.00 14.14
CA ASP A 72 16.21 17.62 13.13
C ASP A 72 17.12 16.62 12.42
N ASN A 73 17.54 15.58 13.14
CA ASN A 73 18.58 14.64 12.69
C ASN A 73 18.05 13.19 12.53
N GLY A 74 16.77 12.95 12.77
CA GLY A 74 16.15 11.63 12.73
C GLY A 74 16.59 10.66 13.84
N LYS A 75 17.38 11.14 14.81
CA LYS A 75 17.88 10.33 15.94
C LYS A 75 17.37 10.83 17.28
N ASP A 76 17.39 12.13 17.49
CA ASP A 76 16.91 12.77 18.69
C ASP A 76 15.55 13.41 18.44
N PHE A 77 14.59 13.09 19.28
CA PHE A 77 13.21 13.54 19.17
C PHE A 77 12.83 14.41 20.34
N TYR A 78 12.11 15.48 20.09
CA TYR A 78 11.70 16.49 21.04
C TYR A 78 10.21 16.82 20.87
N GLU A 79 9.57 17.36 21.91
CA GLU A 79 8.21 17.87 21.81
C GLU A 79 8.19 19.12 20.92
N LYS A 80 7.24 19.22 19.99
CA LYS A 80 7.09 20.44 19.15
C LYS A 80 6.77 21.70 19.97
N LYS A 81 6.05 21.52 21.09
CA LYS A 81 5.67 22.62 21.98
C LYS A 81 6.84 23.13 22.82
N ASP A 82 7.79 22.27 23.15
CA ASP A 82 8.97 22.61 23.95
C ASP A 82 10.16 21.79 23.48
N LYS A 83 11.01 22.41 22.68
CA LYS A 83 12.20 21.76 22.09
C LYS A 83 13.26 21.33 23.09
N ASN A 84 13.13 21.70 24.36
CA ASN A 84 14.02 21.25 25.42
C ASN A 84 13.59 19.91 26.02
N LYS A 85 12.33 19.49 25.78
CA LYS A 85 11.80 18.24 26.30
C LYS A 85 12.08 17.09 25.35
N LYS A 86 12.92 16.17 25.77
CA LYS A 86 13.29 14.98 25.02
C LYS A 86 12.14 13.97 24.99
N VAL A 87 11.90 13.40 23.83
CA VAL A 87 10.87 12.36 23.61
C VAL A 87 11.56 11.00 23.55
N LYS A 88 11.00 10.03 24.26
CA LYS A 88 11.43 8.64 24.20
C LYS A 88 10.76 7.96 23.04
N VAL A 89 11.56 7.48 22.08
CA VAL A 89 11.09 6.69 20.94
C VAL A 89 10.99 5.23 21.37
N GLY A 90 9.82 4.65 21.18
CA GLY A 90 9.56 3.22 21.38
C GLY A 90 9.57 2.45 20.06
N PRO A 91 9.35 1.14 20.12
CA PRO A 91 9.33 0.29 18.94
C PRO A 91 8.23 0.71 17.95
N SER A 92 8.43 0.36 16.69
CA SER A 92 7.39 0.45 15.69
C SER A 92 6.37 -0.65 15.94
N GLU A 93 5.11 -0.25 16.08
CA GLU A 93 3.98 -1.13 16.36
C GLU A 93 2.80 -0.78 15.49
N SER A 94 1.84 -1.71 15.37
CA SER A 94 0.58 -1.45 14.66
C SER A 94 -0.07 -0.15 15.14
N MET A 95 -0.49 0.67 14.19
CA MET A 95 -1.12 1.96 14.47
C MET A 95 -2.37 1.79 15.31
N SER A 96 -2.47 2.51 16.42
CA SER A 96 -3.63 2.50 17.29
C SER A 96 -3.90 3.87 17.91
N LYS A 97 -5.17 4.19 18.10
CA LYS A 97 -5.59 5.45 18.76
C LYS A 97 -5.13 5.52 20.20
N SER A 98 -5.06 4.41 20.90
CA SER A 98 -4.63 4.33 22.32
C SER A 98 -3.16 4.70 22.50
N LYS A 99 -2.30 4.35 21.53
CA LYS A 99 -0.87 4.69 21.54
C LYS A 99 -0.55 5.99 20.80
N LYS A 100 -1.56 6.62 20.20
CA LYS A 100 -1.45 7.85 19.40
C LYS A 100 -0.44 7.76 18.24
N ASN A 101 -0.02 6.57 17.83
CA ASN A 101 0.94 6.39 16.73
C ASN A 101 0.26 6.29 15.35
N THR A 102 -0.90 6.91 15.20
CA THR A 102 -1.69 6.90 13.96
C THR A 102 -1.33 8.08 13.06
N ILE A 103 -1.28 7.82 11.77
CA ILE A 103 -1.18 8.83 10.71
C ILE A 103 -2.59 9.05 10.14
N ASN A 104 -2.98 10.31 9.99
CA ASN A 104 -4.28 10.65 9.40
C ASN A 104 -4.23 10.48 7.86
N PRO A 105 -4.95 9.52 7.28
CA PRO A 105 -4.92 9.29 5.83
C PRO A 105 -5.39 10.50 5.03
N GLN A 106 -6.34 11.28 5.53
CA GLN A 106 -6.88 12.44 4.82
C GLN A 106 -5.82 13.53 4.61
N ASP A 107 -4.98 13.78 5.61
CA ASP A 107 -3.93 14.80 5.52
C ASP A 107 -2.82 14.36 4.57
N ILE A 108 -2.49 13.07 4.58
CA ILE A 108 -1.51 12.50 3.65
C ILE A 108 -2.03 12.53 2.22
N ILE A 109 -3.30 12.16 2.00
CA ILE A 109 -3.93 12.21 0.67
C ILE A 109 -4.02 13.63 0.14
N LYS A 110 -4.36 14.61 0.98
CA LYS A 110 -4.35 16.04 0.58
C LYS A 110 -2.96 16.49 0.15
N LYS A 111 -1.91 16.04 0.82
CA LYS A 111 -0.53 16.47 0.58
C LYS A 111 0.12 15.77 -0.62
N PHE A 112 -0.12 14.48 -0.80
CA PHE A 112 0.62 13.64 -1.76
C PHE A 112 -0.27 12.99 -2.84
N GLY A 113 -1.59 13.08 -2.71
CA GLY A 113 -2.54 12.40 -3.58
C GLY A 113 -2.74 10.92 -3.23
N ALA A 114 -3.90 10.40 -3.58
CA ALA A 114 -4.30 9.02 -3.25
C ALA A 114 -3.40 7.96 -3.93
N ASP A 115 -3.00 8.21 -5.17
CA ASP A 115 -2.19 7.25 -5.94
C ASP A 115 -0.79 7.08 -5.36
N SER A 116 -0.19 8.16 -4.84
CA SER A 116 1.11 8.09 -4.17
C SER A 116 1.03 7.30 -2.87
N VAL A 117 -0.07 7.44 -2.12
CA VAL A 117 -0.31 6.66 -0.90
C VAL A 117 -0.48 5.18 -1.22
N ARG A 118 -1.29 4.85 -2.22
CA ARG A 118 -1.45 3.46 -2.68
C ARG A 118 -0.14 2.87 -3.14
N PHE A 119 0.63 3.64 -3.93
CA PHE A 119 1.94 3.21 -4.41
C PHE A 119 2.90 2.91 -3.25
N PHE A 120 2.97 3.79 -2.25
CA PHE A 120 3.79 3.59 -1.06
C PHE A 120 3.40 2.31 -0.29
N ILE A 121 2.11 2.14 -0.01
CA ILE A 121 1.61 0.99 0.75
C ILE A 121 1.91 -0.34 0.05
N LEU A 122 1.90 -0.37 -1.28
CA LEU A 122 2.10 -1.58 -2.05
C LEU A 122 3.55 -1.84 -2.46
N ALA A 123 4.48 -0.88 -2.23
CA ALA A 123 5.84 -0.93 -2.75
C ALA A 123 6.81 -1.75 -1.89
N ASP A 124 6.72 -1.61 -0.57
CA ASP A 124 7.79 -2.01 0.36
C ASP A 124 7.92 -3.53 0.50
N SER A 125 6.81 -4.20 0.72
CA SER A 125 6.80 -5.63 1.04
C SER A 125 5.58 -6.35 0.48
N PRO A 126 5.59 -7.70 0.44
CA PRO A 126 4.38 -8.45 0.16
C PRO A 126 3.25 -8.03 1.10
N PRO A 127 1.99 -7.95 0.61
CA PRO A 127 0.88 -7.40 1.41
C PRO A 127 0.54 -8.16 2.69
N GLU A 128 1.04 -9.38 2.86
CA GLU A 128 0.89 -10.19 4.08
C GLU A 128 1.80 -9.73 5.22
N ARG A 129 2.82 -8.92 4.92
CA ARG A 129 3.77 -8.42 5.91
C ARG A 129 3.37 -7.04 6.42
N ASP A 130 3.78 -6.77 7.65
CA ASP A 130 3.63 -5.43 8.22
C ASP A 130 4.47 -4.41 7.44
N ILE A 131 3.92 -3.22 7.30
CA ILE A 131 4.52 -2.10 6.58
C ILE A 131 4.94 -1.05 7.60
N GLN A 132 6.19 -0.62 7.52
CA GLN A 132 6.68 0.49 8.33
C GLN A 132 6.33 1.82 7.65
N TRP A 133 5.61 2.69 8.34
CA TRP A 133 5.37 4.03 7.83
C TRP A 133 6.68 4.80 7.75
N SER A 134 6.92 5.45 6.63
CA SER A 134 8.08 6.29 6.38
C SER A 134 7.69 7.52 5.58
N ASP A 135 7.91 8.69 6.15
CA ASP A 135 7.69 9.96 5.46
C ASP A 135 8.61 10.13 4.25
N GLU A 136 9.82 9.59 4.31
CA GLU A 136 10.77 9.59 3.19
C GLU A 136 10.28 8.66 2.08
N GLY A 137 9.83 7.46 2.41
CA GLY A 137 9.22 6.52 1.48
C GLY A 137 7.98 7.10 0.80
N MET A 138 7.14 7.82 1.56
CA MET A 138 5.97 8.51 1.02
C MET A 138 6.36 9.61 0.02
N ARG A 139 7.36 10.44 0.34
CA ARG A 139 7.88 11.48 -0.58
C ARG A 139 8.51 10.88 -1.83
N SER A 140 9.22 9.76 -1.69
CA SER A 140 9.83 9.04 -2.82
C SER A 140 8.78 8.48 -3.77
N SER A 141 7.72 7.89 -3.23
CA SER A 141 6.57 7.39 -3.99
C SER A 141 5.85 8.52 -4.74
N PHE A 142 5.62 9.65 -4.08
CA PHE A 142 5.03 10.83 -4.72
C PHE A 142 5.87 11.33 -5.89
N LYS A 143 7.20 11.48 -5.70
CA LYS A 143 8.11 11.89 -6.76
C LYS A 143 8.11 10.90 -7.93
N PHE A 144 8.03 9.60 -7.63
CA PHE A 144 7.99 8.58 -8.69
C PHE A 144 6.70 8.66 -9.49
N VAL A 145 5.54 8.74 -8.86
CA VAL A 145 4.24 8.88 -9.53
C VAL A 145 4.24 10.10 -10.46
N GLN A 146 4.75 11.25 -9.99
CA GLN A 146 4.87 12.44 -10.83
C GLN A 146 5.78 12.23 -12.04
N LYS A 147 6.97 11.64 -11.84
CA LYS A 147 7.91 11.36 -12.93
C LYS A 147 7.33 10.39 -13.95
N PHE A 148 6.63 9.36 -13.47
CA PHE A 148 5.97 8.38 -14.32
C PHE A 148 4.87 9.03 -15.17
N TRP A 149 4.07 9.91 -14.58
CA TRP A 149 3.05 10.69 -15.28
C TRP A 149 3.64 11.59 -16.39
N ILE A 150 4.71 12.31 -16.07
CA ILE A 150 5.39 13.18 -17.05
C ILE A 150 5.92 12.35 -18.23
N LEU A 151 6.59 11.22 -17.94
CA LEU A 151 7.10 10.32 -18.98
C LEU A 151 5.97 9.75 -19.85
N SER A 152 4.87 9.30 -19.26
CA SER A 152 3.72 8.76 -19.98
C SER A 152 3.11 9.79 -20.94
N ASN A 153 2.96 11.04 -20.49
CA ASN A 153 2.48 12.12 -21.36
C ASN A 153 3.45 12.40 -22.53
N LYS A 154 4.76 12.42 -22.25
CA LYS A 154 5.77 12.62 -23.30
C LYS A 154 5.74 11.50 -24.34
N ILE A 155 5.63 10.24 -23.91
CA ILE A 155 5.46 9.08 -24.81
C ILE A 155 4.19 9.24 -25.66
N SER A 156 3.07 9.59 -25.03
CA SER A 156 1.80 9.80 -25.73
C SER A 156 1.87 10.90 -26.81
N GLU A 157 2.58 11.99 -26.53
CA GLU A 157 2.80 13.07 -27.50
C GLU A 157 3.69 12.63 -28.66
N LEU A 158 4.76 11.87 -28.38
CA LEU A 158 5.64 11.34 -29.43
C LEU A 158 4.90 10.35 -30.33
N ALA A 159 4.11 9.45 -29.74
CA ALA A 159 3.31 8.48 -30.48
C ALA A 159 2.28 9.14 -31.42
N LYS A 160 1.78 10.33 -31.08
CA LYS A 160 0.86 11.09 -31.97
C LYS A 160 1.57 11.77 -33.11
N LYS A 161 2.86 12.09 -32.97
CA LYS A 161 3.63 12.85 -33.98
C LYS A 161 4.31 11.95 -35.00
N ASN A 162 4.67 10.74 -34.63
CA ASN A 162 5.42 9.81 -35.45
C ASN A 162 4.47 8.73 -36.02
N SER A 163 4.65 8.36 -37.29
CA SER A 163 4.12 7.09 -37.79
C SER A 163 4.81 5.99 -36.96
N LEU A 164 4.00 5.20 -36.26
CA LEU A 164 4.51 4.13 -35.40
C LEU A 164 5.15 3.06 -36.29
N GLU A 165 6.48 3.07 -36.39
CA GLU A 165 7.22 1.92 -36.89
C GLU A 165 7.28 0.86 -35.76
N GLU A 166 7.09 -0.40 -36.14
CA GLU A 166 7.23 -1.50 -35.17
C GLU A 166 8.68 -1.57 -34.68
N ASN A 167 8.82 -1.54 -33.35
CA ASN A 167 10.11 -1.70 -32.69
C ASN A 167 10.08 -3.01 -31.89
N GLU A 168 10.84 -4.00 -32.35
CA GLU A 168 10.88 -5.33 -31.73
C GLU A 168 11.33 -5.30 -30.26
N GLU A 169 12.27 -4.43 -29.91
CA GLU A 169 12.78 -4.30 -28.53
C GLU A 169 11.66 -3.77 -27.60
N ILE A 170 10.91 -2.77 -28.04
CA ILE A 170 9.77 -2.22 -27.30
C ILE A 170 8.67 -3.28 -27.16
N ASN A 171 8.32 -3.98 -28.23
CA ASN A 171 7.31 -5.03 -28.22
C ASN A 171 7.68 -6.16 -27.28
N LEU A 172 8.92 -6.63 -27.35
CA LEU A 172 9.41 -7.71 -26.48
C LEU A 172 9.37 -7.30 -25.01
N PHE A 173 9.93 -6.12 -24.67
CA PHE A 173 9.94 -5.63 -23.28
C PHE A 173 8.51 -5.43 -22.74
N THR A 174 7.63 -4.84 -23.53
CA THR A 174 6.24 -4.57 -23.14
C THR A 174 5.50 -5.88 -22.84
N ASN A 175 5.61 -6.88 -23.72
CA ASN A 175 4.99 -8.19 -23.52
C ASN A 175 5.54 -8.91 -22.27
N GLN A 176 6.85 -8.82 -22.03
CA GLN A 176 7.47 -9.37 -20.82
C GLN A 176 6.96 -8.65 -19.54
N ALA A 177 6.84 -7.33 -19.57
CA ALA A 177 6.34 -6.54 -18.46
C ALA A 177 4.86 -6.86 -18.16
N ILE A 178 4.01 -6.96 -19.20
CA ILE A 178 2.60 -7.36 -19.06
C ILE A 178 2.50 -8.73 -18.40
N ASN A 179 3.20 -9.73 -18.95
CA ASN A 179 3.16 -11.10 -18.40
C ASN A 179 3.66 -11.16 -16.94
N LYS A 180 4.70 -10.38 -16.60
CA LYS A 180 5.21 -10.28 -15.23
C LYS A 180 4.18 -9.66 -14.28
N ILE A 181 3.47 -8.61 -14.73
CA ILE A 181 2.42 -7.96 -13.95
C ILE A 181 1.23 -8.90 -13.75
N ASP A 182 0.74 -9.56 -14.81
CA ASP A 182 -0.40 -10.47 -14.73
C ASP A 182 -0.14 -11.63 -13.75
N ASN A 183 1.03 -12.28 -13.88
CA ASN A 183 1.43 -13.33 -12.94
C ASN A 183 1.57 -12.84 -11.48
N ALA A 184 1.96 -11.58 -11.28
CA ALA A 184 2.06 -10.98 -9.95
C ALA A 184 0.68 -10.61 -9.38
N LEU A 185 -0.25 -10.14 -10.23
CA LEU A 185 -1.63 -9.83 -9.85
C LEU A 185 -2.38 -11.06 -9.35
N GLU A 186 -2.29 -12.18 -10.06
CA GLU A 186 -2.91 -13.45 -9.65
C GLU A 186 -2.47 -13.92 -8.25
N LYS A 187 -1.26 -13.54 -7.84
CA LYS A 187 -0.63 -13.95 -6.58
C LYS A 187 -0.63 -12.85 -5.52
N PHE A 188 -1.32 -11.73 -5.76
CA PHE A 188 -1.32 -10.56 -4.88
C PHE A 188 0.08 -9.99 -4.58
N ARG A 189 1.07 -10.20 -5.47
CA ARG A 189 2.44 -9.72 -5.32
C ARG A 189 2.59 -8.28 -5.81
N TYR A 190 1.90 -7.35 -5.16
CA TYR A 190 1.86 -5.95 -5.58
C TYR A 190 3.22 -5.27 -5.53
N ASN A 191 4.08 -5.62 -4.59
CA ASN A 191 5.45 -5.11 -4.52
C ASN A 191 6.26 -5.45 -5.78
N VAL A 192 6.05 -6.64 -6.38
CA VAL A 192 6.67 -7.02 -7.66
C VAL A 192 6.12 -6.16 -8.80
N ILE A 193 4.83 -5.86 -8.80
CA ILE A 193 4.21 -4.95 -9.79
C ILE A 193 4.83 -3.57 -9.69
N ILE A 194 4.98 -3.02 -8.48
CA ILE A 194 5.61 -1.72 -8.25
C ILE A 194 7.07 -1.72 -8.73
N ALA A 195 7.83 -2.78 -8.43
CA ALA A 195 9.18 -2.93 -8.96
C ALA A 195 9.21 -2.95 -10.50
N THR A 196 8.25 -3.63 -11.13
CA THR A 196 8.11 -3.66 -12.58
C THR A 196 7.79 -2.27 -13.15
N TYR A 197 6.99 -1.43 -12.47
CA TYR A 197 6.79 -0.04 -12.90
C TYR A 197 8.09 0.78 -12.88
N HIS A 198 9.00 0.53 -11.96
CA HIS A 198 10.33 1.16 -11.97
C HIS A 198 11.18 0.70 -13.17
N GLU A 199 11.10 -0.60 -13.52
CA GLU A 199 11.77 -1.13 -14.71
C GLU A 199 11.20 -0.50 -16.00
N ILE A 200 9.85 -0.42 -16.11
CA ILE A 200 9.14 0.22 -17.22
C ILE A 200 9.56 1.69 -17.35
N TYR A 201 9.57 2.42 -16.24
CA TYR A 201 10.00 3.81 -16.23
C TYR A 201 11.45 3.97 -16.74
N THR A 202 12.35 3.14 -16.27
CA THR A 202 13.77 3.20 -16.65
C THR A 202 13.97 2.89 -18.13
N PHE A 203 13.30 1.86 -18.63
CA PHE A 203 13.35 1.45 -20.03
C PHE A 203 12.85 2.56 -20.97
N PHE A 204 11.61 3.01 -20.76
CA PHE A 204 11.04 4.03 -21.64
C PHE A 204 11.68 5.40 -21.49
N LYS A 205 12.18 5.76 -20.32
CA LYS A 205 12.94 6.98 -20.13
C LYS A 205 14.18 7.00 -21.03
N LYS A 206 14.93 5.88 -21.10
CA LYS A 206 16.11 5.75 -21.96
C LYS A 206 15.74 5.93 -23.44
N ILE A 207 14.62 5.35 -23.90
CA ILE A 207 14.16 5.46 -25.28
C ILE A 207 13.77 6.89 -25.64
N VAL A 208 13.16 7.61 -24.73
CA VAL A 208 12.62 8.97 -24.96
C VAL A 208 13.70 10.05 -24.86
N GLU A 209 14.84 9.77 -24.18
CA GLU A 209 15.97 10.69 -24.02
C GLU A 209 17.06 10.49 -25.08
N ASN A 210 17.06 9.37 -25.81
CA ASN A 210 17.94 9.10 -26.97
C ASN A 210 17.25 9.47 -28.28
#